data_0416f685dcb7b29f1db4ba143783705b
#
_entry.id   0416f685dcb7b29f1db4ba143783705b
#
_cell.length_a   1.000
_cell.length_b   1.000
_cell.length_c   1.000
_cell.angle_alpha   90.00
_cell.angle_beta   90.00
_cell.angle_gamma   90.00
#
_symmetry.space_group_name_H-M   'P 1'
#
loop_
_entity.id
_entity.type
_entity.pdbx_description
1 polymer ?
#
loop_
_entity_poly.entity_id
_entity_poly.type
_entity_poly.pdbx_seq_one_letter_code
_entity_poly.pdbx_strand_id
1 'polypeptide(L)'
;SIGHIKKYSDYQKDVMATIKAFHSLKLPEPLYLLSHSMGGCIAMRSLVNELPFKAAVFTSPMWGLSISPLAKLLSKIVAPLAKMGPLSTKVVPGGRTENYVLYTPFEKNVLTNSKNMYGRIKNQLNSYPELMLGSPTLGWMYETLKECERLAKIIAPPVPSLVLVGSNETIIDTSAIRKRISEWDIGKLVTVQNAKHELIMEVKKVRDQTVNLIGDFFEQQIT
;
A
#
# COMPACT_ATOMS: atom_id res chain seq x y z
N SER A 1 7.77 15.48 8.33
CA SER A 1 7.01 14.65 9.31
C SER A 1 7.48 13.20 9.26
N ILE A 2 7.11 12.39 10.27
CA ILE A 2 7.40 10.95 10.35
C ILE A 2 6.09 10.16 10.22
N GLY A 3 6.17 8.93 9.67
CA GLY A 3 5.01 8.05 9.53
C GLY A 3 4.56 7.49 10.88
N HIS A 4 3.44 7.97 11.41
CA HIS A 4 2.87 7.52 12.68
C HIS A 4 1.36 7.38 12.64
N ILE A 5 0.84 6.35 13.30
CA ILE A 5 -0.60 6.15 13.54
C ILE A 5 -0.81 5.53 14.91
N LYS A 6 -1.83 5.95 15.64
CA LYS A 6 -2.16 5.39 16.95
C LYS A 6 -2.82 4.01 16.83
N LYS A 7 -3.76 3.86 15.90
CA LYS A 7 -4.43 2.60 15.58
C LYS A 7 -4.58 2.51 14.07
N TYR A 8 -4.27 1.37 13.47
CA TYR A 8 -4.42 1.20 12.02
C TYR A 8 -5.86 1.42 11.55
N SER A 9 -6.83 1.10 12.40
CA SER A 9 -8.25 1.37 12.14
C SER A 9 -8.60 2.85 11.96
N ASP A 10 -7.76 3.79 12.40
CA ASP A 10 -8.04 5.21 12.25
C ASP A 10 -8.02 5.67 10.79
N TYR A 11 -7.26 5.00 9.91
CA TYR A 11 -7.32 5.24 8.47
C TYR A 11 -8.72 5.03 7.87
N GLN A 12 -9.56 4.17 8.50
CA GLN A 12 -10.94 3.98 8.02
C GLN A 12 -11.81 5.22 8.23
N LYS A 13 -11.47 6.09 9.19
CA LYS A 13 -12.17 7.36 9.39
C LYS A 13 -11.96 8.29 8.18
N ASP A 14 -10.74 8.27 7.61
CA ASP A 14 -10.41 9.07 6.43
C ASP A 14 -11.12 8.52 5.19
N VAL A 15 -11.17 7.18 5.02
CA VAL A 15 -11.93 6.54 3.93
C VAL A 15 -13.42 6.89 4.04
N MET A 16 -14.01 6.78 5.22
CA MET A 16 -15.42 7.14 5.46
C MET A 16 -15.69 8.62 5.20
N ALA A 17 -14.78 9.52 5.60
CA ALA A 17 -14.90 10.95 5.33
C ALA A 17 -14.85 11.22 3.81
N THR A 18 -13.97 10.52 3.09
CA THR A 18 -13.88 10.61 1.63
C THR A 18 -15.18 10.16 0.96
N ILE A 19 -15.74 9.00 1.34
CA ILE A 19 -17.01 8.51 0.80
C ILE A 19 -18.14 9.51 1.07
N LYS A 20 -18.22 10.06 2.29
CA LYS A 20 -19.21 11.11 2.62
C LYS A 20 -19.07 12.35 1.75
N ALA A 21 -17.83 12.77 1.45
CA ALA A 21 -17.57 13.89 0.57
C ALA A 21 -18.04 13.58 -0.87
N PHE A 22 -17.82 12.38 -1.39
CA PHE A 22 -18.32 11.91 -2.69
C PHE A 22 -19.84 12.04 -2.78
N HIS A 23 -20.58 11.56 -1.80
CA HIS A 23 -22.05 11.67 -1.75
C HIS A 23 -22.50 13.14 -1.67
N SER A 24 -21.84 13.95 -0.82
CA SER A 24 -22.15 15.37 -0.66
C SER A 24 -21.95 16.16 -1.97
N LEU A 25 -20.93 15.79 -2.74
CA LEU A 25 -20.62 16.38 -4.06
C LEU A 25 -21.45 15.77 -5.19
N LYS A 26 -22.34 14.81 -4.90
CA LYS A 26 -23.15 14.08 -5.89
C LYS A 26 -22.30 13.48 -7.02
N LEU A 27 -21.14 12.94 -6.70
CA LEU A 27 -20.28 12.27 -7.67
C LEU A 27 -20.92 10.96 -8.15
N PRO A 28 -20.65 10.54 -9.41
CA PRO A 28 -21.27 9.34 -9.98
C PRO A 28 -21.00 8.07 -9.17
N GLU A 29 -21.99 7.21 -9.09
CA GLU A 29 -21.89 5.83 -8.58
C GLU A 29 -22.00 4.83 -9.75
N PRO A 30 -21.50 3.59 -9.57
CA PRO A 30 -20.93 3.02 -8.38
C PRO A 30 -19.48 3.45 -8.12
N LEU A 31 -19.03 3.33 -6.86
CA LEU A 31 -17.65 3.60 -6.48
C LEU A 31 -16.73 2.42 -6.82
N TYR A 32 -15.58 2.73 -7.39
CA TYR A 32 -14.49 1.80 -7.65
C TYR A 32 -13.27 2.17 -6.81
N LEU A 33 -12.51 1.17 -6.34
CA LEU A 33 -11.39 1.39 -5.43
C LEU A 33 -10.06 1.05 -6.12
N LEU A 34 -9.21 2.04 -6.30
CA LEU A 34 -7.80 1.84 -6.71
C LEU A 34 -6.90 2.16 -5.52
N SER A 35 -6.02 1.25 -5.18
CA SER A 35 -5.11 1.41 -4.04
C SER A 35 -3.70 0.93 -4.32
N HIS A 36 -2.72 1.51 -3.64
CA HIS A 36 -1.31 1.17 -3.78
C HIS A 36 -0.65 0.96 -2.42
N SER A 37 0.24 -0.04 -2.33
CA SER A 37 1.12 -0.29 -1.20
C SER A 37 0.37 -0.29 0.16
N MET A 38 0.69 0.61 1.09
CA MET A 38 -0.01 0.78 2.37
C MET A 38 -1.51 1.00 2.17
N GLY A 39 -1.89 1.78 1.14
CA GLY A 39 -3.29 1.96 0.76
C GLY A 39 -4.00 0.66 0.44
N GLY A 40 -3.29 -0.36 -0.07
CA GLY A 40 -3.84 -1.70 -0.30
C GLY A 40 -4.24 -2.44 0.98
N CYS A 41 -3.53 -2.21 2.08
CA CYS A 41 -3.91 -2.74 3.39
C CYS A 41 -5.14 -2.00 3.95
N ILE A 42 -5.20 -0.68 3.79
CA ILE A 42 -6.35 0.15 4.18
C ILE A 42 -7.60 -0.24 3.35
N ALA A 43 -7.44 -0.38 2.05
CA ALA A 43 -8.48 -0.75 1.11
C ALA A 43 -9.06 -2.15 1.41
N MET A 44 -8.19 -3.15 1.66
CA MET A 44 -8.64 -4.49 2.06
C MET A 44 -9.53 -4.43 3.31
N ARG A 45 -9.13 -3.65 4.31
CA ARG A 45 -9.96 -3.44 5.51
C ARG A 45 -11.30 -2.79 5.17
N SER A 46 -11.32 -1.84 4.24
CA SER A 46 -12.55 -1.19 3.78
C SER A 46 -13.51 -2.17 3.12
N LEU A 47 -12.99 -3.09 2.29
CA LEU A 47 -13.80 -4.14 1.67
C LEU A 47 -14.34 -5.14 2.71
N VAL A 48 -13.50 -5.55 3.67
CA VAL A 48 -13.91 -6.42 4.80
C VAL A 48 -14.96 -5.76 5.68
N ASN A 49 -14.96 -4.44 5.79
CA ASN A 49 -15.99 -3.64 6.49
C ASN A 49 -17.20 -3.32 5.60
N GLU A 50 -17.32 -3.96 4.45
CA GLU A 50 -18.47 -3.85 3.52
C GLU A 50 -18.75 -2.42 3.05
N LEU A 51 -17.68 -1.57 2.90
CA LEU A 51 -17.85 -0.25 2.32
C LEU A 51 -18.28 -0.37 0.83
N PRO A 52 -19.04 0.61 0.29
CA PRO A 52 -19.80 0.48 -0.96
C PRO A 52 -18.92 0.55 -2.23
N PHE A 53 -17.94 -0.31 -2.35
CA PHE A 53 -17.11 -0.44 -3.56
C PHE A 53 -17.59 -1.61 -4.42
N LYS A 54 -17.89 -1.34 -5.69
CA LYS A 54 -18.34 -2.36 -6.67
C LYS A 54 -17.19 -3.29 -7.08
N ALA A 55 -15.98 -2.76 -7.21
CA ALA A 55 -14.78 -3.52 -7.53
C ALA A 55 -13.54 -2.81 -6.99
N ALA A 56 -12.43 -3.56 -6.86
CA ALA A 56 -11.17 -3.01 -6.37
C ALA A 56 -9.96 -3.44 -7.21
N VAL A 57 -9.01 -2.53 -7.36
CA VAL A 57 -7.68 -2.81 -7.89
C VAL A 57 -6.62 -2.45 -6.87
N PHE A 58 -5.67 -3.36 -6.69
CA PHE A 58 -4.56 -3.23 -5.77
C PHE A 58 -3.25 -3.28 -6.56
N THR A 59 -2.41 -2.26 -6.44
CA THR A 59 -1.06 -2.26 -6.98
C THR A 59 -0.06 -2.44 -5.85
N SER A 60 0.74 -3.49 -5.90
CA SER A 60 1.73 -3.84 -4.87
C SER A 60 1.18 -3.71 -3.43
N PRO A 61 0.04 -4.35 -3.06
CA PRO A 61 -0.61 -4.12 -1.77
C PRO A 61 0.23 -4.64 -0.61
N MET A 62 0.36 -3.86 0.45
CA MET A 62 1.09 -4.20 1.65
C MET A 62 0.29 -5.14 2.57
N TRP A 63 0.03 -6.38 2.11
CA TRP A 63 -0.60 -7.44 2.91
C TRP A 63 0.40 -8.26 3.72
N GLY A 64 1.67 -7.96 3.57
CA GLY A 64 2.82 -8.42 4.31
C GLY A 64 4.04 -7.59 3.95
N LEU A 65 5.02 -7.53 4.85
CA LEU A 65 6.28 -6.83 4.64
C LEU A 65 7.42 -7.81 4.43
N SER A 66 8.29 -7.53 3.46
CA SER A 66 9.52 -8.29 3.20
C SER A 66 10.58 -7.92 4.25
N ILE A 67 10.41 -8.43 5.47
CA ILE A 67 11.36 -8.26 6.58
C ILE A 67 12.00 -9.59 6.95
N SER A 68 13.24 -9.55 7.43
CA SER A 68 13.94 -10.76 7.81
C SER A 68 13.20 -11.52 8.93
N PRO A 69 13.30 -12.86 9.01
CA PRO A 69 12.66 -13.65 10.09
C PRO A 69 13.04 -13.17 11.49
N LEU A 70 14.29 -12.76 11.69
CA LEU A 70 14.75 -12.20 12.95
C LEU A 70 14.08 -10.85 13.27
N ALA A 71 13.97 -9.94 12.29
CA ALA A 71 13.26 -8.67 12.46
C ALA A 71 11.77 -8.90 12.74
N LYS A 72 11.16 -9.90 12.11
CA LYS A 72 9.76 -10.31 12.36
C LYS A 72 9.55 -10.85 13.77
N LEU A 73 10.49 -11.66 14.26
CA LEU A 73 10.46 -12.18 15.64
C LEU A 73 10.65 -11.04 16.65
N LEU A 74 11.66 -10.20 16.46
CA LEU A 74 11.94 -9.06 17.34
C LEU A 74 10.77 -8.05 17.36
N SER A 75 10.13 -7.81 16.23
CA SER A 75 8.96 -6.92 16.16
C SER A 75 7.80 -7.42 17.04
N LYS A 76 7.61 -8.73 17.18
CA LYS A 76 6.56 -9.31 18.04
C LYS A 76 6.81 -9.07 19.53
N ILE A 77 8.06 -8.93 19.94
CA ILE A 77 8.45 -8.74 21.34
C ILE A 77 8.63 -7.26 21.66
N VAL A 78 9.38 -6.54 20.82
CA VAL A 78 9.79 -5.14 21.09
C VAL A 78 8.67 -4.16 20.77
N ALA A 79 7.92 -4.40 19.69
CA ALA A 79 6.93 -3.45 19.23
C ALA A 79 5.73 -3.25 20.20
N PRO A 80 5.18 -4.30 20.87
CA PRO A 80 4.16 -4.12 21.90
C PRO A 80 4.65 -3.27 23.08
N LEU A 81 5.88 -3.52 23.54
CA LEU A 81 6.49 -2.76 24.64
C LEU A 81 6.76 -1.30 24.22
N ALA A 82 7.28 -1.11 23.01
CA ALA A 82 7.53 0.21 22.47
C ALA A 82 6.23 1.02 22.31
N LYS A 83 5.11 0.36 21.97
CA LYS A 83 3.82 1.03 21.79
C LYS A 83 3.25 1.59 23.11
N MET A 84 3.52 0.96 24.23
CA MET A 84 2.99 1.37 25.54
C MET A 84 3.73 2.58 26.14
N GLY A 85 4.81 3.07 25.52
CA GLY A 85 5.65 4.14 26.05
C GLY A 85 6.04 5.20 25.02
N PRO A 86 6.94 6.12 25.41
CA PRO A 86 7.41 7.21 24.55
C PRO A 86 8.18 6.70 23.30
N LEU A 87 8.56 5.44 23.27
CA LEU A 87 9.23 4.82 22.13
C LEU A 87 8.31 4.63 20.91
N SER A 88 6.98 4.66 21.10
CA SER A 88 6.03 4.47 19.99
C SER A 88 6.18 5.49 18.87
N THR A 89 6.60 6.71 19.21
CA THR A 89 6.82 7.81 18.26
C THR A 89 8.25 7.88 17.71
N LYS A 90 9.15 6.99 18.16
CA LYS A 90 10.52 6.93 17.63
C LYS A 90 10.54 6.23 16.28
N VAL A 91 11.37 6.74 15.39
CA VAL A 91 11.62 6.14 14.07
C VAL A 91 12.23 4.75 14.23
N VAL A 92 11.86 3.83 13.37
CA VAL A 92 12.43 2.46 13.36
C VAL A 92 13.96 2.50 13.21
N PRO A 93 14.70 1.52 13.78
CA PRO A 93 16.16 1.45 13.63
C PRO A 93 16.59 1.48 12.17
N GLY A 94 17.57 2.33 11.86
CA GLY A 94 18.05 2.57 10.49
C GLY A 94 17.17 3.51 9.65
N GLY A 95 16.01 3.92 10.16
CA GLY A 95 15.15 4.89 9.52
C GLY A 95 15.69 6.33 9.63
N ARG A 96 15.16 7.22 8.77
CA ARG A 96 15.50 8.65 8.72
C ARG A 96 14.25 9.50 8.78
N THR A 97 14.38 10.73 9.26
CA THR A 97 13.32 11.74 9.21
C THR A 97 13.12 12.31 7.80
N GLU A 98 14.12 12.14 6.94
CA GLU A 98 14.09 12.51 5.54
C GLU A 98 13.38 11.42 4.70
N ASN A 99 12.73 11.82 3.60
CA ASN A 99 12.09 10.88 2.70
C ASN A 99 13.12 10.04 1.93
N TYR A 100 12.84 8.77 1.77
CA TYR A 100 13.68 7.77 1.09
C TYR A 100 14.20 8.25 -0.28
N VAL A 101 13.35 8.87 -1.10
CA VAL A 101 13.69 9.31 -2.46
C VAL A 101 14.72 10.42 -2.47
N LEU A 102 14.80 11.24 -1.42
CA LEU A 102 15.72 12.38 -1.38
C LEU A 102 17.17 11.96 -1.14
N TYR A 103 17.39 10.93 -0.33
CA TYR A 103 18.76 10.48 0.00
C TYR A 103 19.21 9.23 -0.78
N THR A 104 18.30 8.53 -1.45
CA THR A 104 18.67 7.31 -2.19
C THR A 104 19.01 7.66 -3.65
N PRO A 105 20.19 7.26 -4.17
CA PRO A 105 20.50 7.36 -5.59
C PRO A 105 19.57 6.51 -6.44
N PHE A 106 19.30 6.93 -7.68
CA PHE A 106 18.43 6.20 -8.60
C PHE A 106 18.87 4.73 -8.78
N GLU A 107 20.16 4.49 -8.90
CA GLU A 107 20.74 3.16 -9.14
C GLU A 107 20.47 2.16 -8.00
N LYS A 108 20.21 2.67 -6.79
CA LYS A 108 19.94 1.86 -5.57
C LYS A 108 18.47 1.85 -5.18
N ASN A 109 17.60 2.55 -5.95
CA ASN A 109 16.18 2.62 -5.60
C ASN A 109 15.45 1.30 -5.88
N VAL A 110 14.48 0.99 -5.04
CA VAL A 110 13.62 -0.20 -5.15
C VAL A 110 12.20 0.13 -5.64
N LEU A 111 11.93 1.40 -5.98
CA LEU A 111 10.59 1.86 -6.33
C LEU A 111 10.28 1.69 -7.81
N THR A 112 11.19 2.14 -8.71
CA THR A 112 10.92 2.18 -10.15
C THR A 112 12.18 2.03 -10.99
N ASN A 113 12.05 1.52 -12.20
CA ASN A 113 13.10 1.51 -13.21
C ASN A 113 13.13 2.80 -14.05
N SER A 114 12.18 3.71 -13.86
CA SER A 114 12.09 4.96 -14.58
C SER A 114 12.85 6.09 -13.88
N LYS A 115 14.02 6.45 -14.41
CA LYS A 115 14.80 7.61 -13.92
C LYS A 115 13.99 8.91 -13.97
N ASN A 116 13.17 9.07 -15.01
CA ASN A 116 12.30 10.24 -15.16
C ASN A 116 11.26 10.31 -14.03
N MET A 117 10.54 9.21 -13.78
CA MET A 117 9.52 9.18 -12.72
C MET A 117 10.13 9.29 -11.32
N TYR A 118 11.28 8.67 -11.08
CA TYR A 118 12.02 8.85 -9.82
C TYR A 118 12.42 10.32 -9.61
N GLY A 119 12.93 10.97 -10.66
CA GLY A 119 13.25 12.40 -10.65
C GLY A 119 12.00 13.28 -10.41
N ARG A 120 10.85 12.90 -11.00
CA ARG A 120 9.58 13.61 -10.78
C ARG A 120 9.14 13.55 -9.32
N ILE A 121 9.20 12.37 -8.68
CA ILE A 121 8.90 12.26 -7.24
C ILE A 121 9.82 13.15 -6.42
N LYS A 122 11.14 13.11 -6.71
CA LYS A 122 12.13 13.94 -6.03
C LYS A 122 11.86 15.43 -6.17
N ASN A 123 11.55 15.88 -7.39
CA ASN A 123 11.23 17.27 -7.66
C ASN A 123 9.95 17.71 -6.94
N GLN A 124 8.91 16.85 -6.91
CA GLN A 124 7.68 17.13 -6.21
C GLN A 124 7.90 17.31 -4.70
N LEU A 125 8.69 16.42 -4.07
CA LEU A 125 9.03 16.53 -2.66
C LEU A 125 9.86 17.79 -2.33
N ASN A 126 10.73 18.21 -3.25
CA ASN A 126 11.50 19.44 -3.09
C ASN A 126 10.62 20.69 -3.25
N SER A 127 9.63 20.66 -4.16
CA SER A 127 8.72 21.78 -4.40
C SER A 127 7.65 21.91 -3.32
N TYR A 128 7.29 20.80 -2.68
CA TYR A 128 6.23 20.72 -1.67
C TYR A 128 6.73 19.96 -0.42
N PRO A 129 7.58 20.60 0.41
CA PRO A 129 8.18 19.95 1.58
C PRO A 129 7.16 19.43 2.59
N GLU A 130 5.94 19.99 2.61
CA GLU A 130 4.82 19.55 3.45
C GLU A 130 4.36 18.12 3.13
N LEU A 131 4.58 17.64 1.89
CA LEU A 131 4.28 16.26 1.48
C LEU A 131 5.35 15.27 1.96
N MET A 132 6.47 15.79 2.49
CA MET A 132 7.59 14.94 2.90
C MET A 132 7.25 14.11 4.11
N LEU A 133 7.32 12.79 3.94
CA LEU A 133 7.15 11.80 5.00
C LEU A 133 8.45 11.00 5.12
N GLY A 134 9.03 11.00 6.32
CA GLY A 134 10.19 10.19 6.65
C GLY A 134 9.83 8.74 6.96
N SER A 135 10.76 8.00 7.51
CA SER A 135 10.57 6.61 7.89
C SER A 135 9.45 6.43 8.92
N PRO A 136 8.83 5.23 9.00
CA PRO A 136 7.79 4.93 9.95
C PRO A 136 8.32 4.89 11.39
N THR A 137 7.42 5.11 12.34
CA THR A 137 7.70 4.91 13.76
C THR A 137 7.54 3.44 14.18
N LEU A 138 8.08 3.10 15.35
CA LEU A 138 7.87 1.77 15.97
C LEU A 138 6.38 1.49 16.19
N GLY A 139 5.60 2.50 16.60
CA GLY A 139 4.15 2.39 16.78
C GLY A 139 3.42 2.10 15.46
N TRP A 140 3.80 2.78 14.38
CA TRP A 140 3.24 2.51 13.05
C TRP A 140 3.59 1.11 12.57
N MET A 141 4.84 0.69 12.73
CA MET A 141 5.30 -0.65 12.33
C MET A 141 4.53 -1.74 13.06
N TYR A 142 4.33 -1.59 14.38
CA TYR A 142 3.53 -2.51 15.18
C TYR A 142 2.09 -2.61 14.67
N GLU A 143 1.42 -1.49 14.48
CA GLU A 143 0.04 -1.45 14.01
C GLU A 143 -0.11 -2.07 12.61
N THR A 144 0.87 -1.82 11.72
CA THR A 144 0.91 -2.37 10.37
C THR A 144 1.06 -3.89 10.37
N LEU A 145 2.03 -4.42 11.12
CA LEU A 145 2.24 -5.88 11.22
C LEU A 145 1.03 -6.58 11.83
N LYS A 146 0.44 -6.00 12.86
CA LYS A 146 -0.79 -6.51 13.48
C LYS A 146 -1.96 -6.50 12.50
N GLU A 147 -2.09 -5.47 11.68
CA GLU A 147 -3.15 -5.41 10.67
C GLU A 147 -2.93 -6.43 9.55
N CYS A 148 -1.70 -6.58 9.05
CA CYS A 148 -1.37 -7.63 8.08
C CYS A 148 -1.71 -9.03 8.63
N GLU A 149 -1.35 -9.32 9.88
CA GLU A 149 -1.68 -10.61 10.54
C GLU A 149 -3.19 -10.80 10.72
N ARG A 150 -3.92 -9.74 11.04
CA ARG A 150 -5.39 -9.75 11.15
C ARG A 150 -6.03 -10.04 9.79
N LEU A 151 -5.67 -9.28 8.76
CA LEU A 151 -6.23 -9.42 7.43
C LEU A 151 -5.92 -10.79 6.81
N ALA A 152 -4.75 -11.37 7.10
CA ALA A 152 -4.37 -12.70 6.64
C ALA A 152 -5.29 -13.83 7.14
N LYS A 153 -6.06 -13.61 8.23
CA LYS A 153 -6.96 -14.59 8.85
C LYS A 153 -8.43 -14.41 8.49
N ILE A 154 -8.77 -13.29 7.82
CA ILE A 154 -10.17 -12.97 7.47
C ILE A 154 -10.50 -13.58 6.12
N ILE A 155 -11.72 -14.04 5.96
CA ILE A 155 -12.26 -14.50 4.67
C ILE A 155 -12.17 -13.34 3.66
N ALA A 156 -11.84 -13.66 2.41
CA ALA A 156 -11.77 -12.68 1.35
C ALA A 156 -13.14 -12.02 1.13
N PRO A 157 -13.19 -10.68 0.95
CA PRO A 157 -14.47 -10.00 0.76
C PRO A 157 -15.10 -10.37 -0.58
N PRO A 158 -16.46 -10.40 -0.67
CA PRO A 158 -17.16 -10.76 -1.91
C PRO A 158 -17.18 -9.59 -2.92
N VAL A 159 -16.03 -9.02 -3.19
CA VAL A 159 -15.84 -7.88 -4.12
C VAL A 159 -14.87 -8.29 -5.22
N PRO A 160 -15.24 -8.20 -6.52
CA PRO A 160 -14.32 -8.46 -7.62
C PRO A 160 -13.06 -7.63 -7.48
N SER A 161 -11.90 -8.30 -7.55
CA SER A 161 -10.64 -7.62 -7.26
C SER A 161 -9.51 -8.06 -8.19
N LEU A 162 -8.72 -7.10 -8.64
CA LEU A 162 -7.50 -7.31 -9.39
C LEU A 162 -6.29 -6.87 -8.56
N VAL A 163 -5.30 -7.74 -8.44
CA VAL A 163 -4.03 -7.43 -7.80
C VAL A 163 -2.92 -7.43 -8.84
N LEU A 164 -2.18 -6.35 -8.90
CA LEU A 164 -1.01 -6.18 -9.75
C LEU A 164 0.25 -6.10 -8.88
N VAL A 165 1.27 -6.88 -9.21
CA VAL A 165 2.56 -6.87 -8.50
C VAL A 165 3.71 -6.91 -9.47
N GLY A 166 4.77 -6.16 -9.23
CA GLY A 166 5.97 -6.16 -10.05
C GLY A 166 6.76 -7.47 -9.92
N SER A 167 7.36 -7.96 -11.02
CA SER A 167 8.25 -9.13 -10.94
C SER A 167 9.52 -8.87 -10.14
N ASN A 168 9.93 -7.62 -9.98
CA ASN A 168 11.12 -7.18 -9.24
C ASN A 168 10.73 -6.50 -7.90
N GLU A 169 9.58 -6.86 -7.35
CA GLU A 169 9.10 -6.37 -6.06
C GLU A 169 9.96 -6.90 -4.91
N THR A 170 10.40 -6.02 -3.99
CA THR A 170 11.26 -6.37 -2.87
C THR A 170 10.82 -5.75 -1.54
N ILE A 171 9.84 -4.85 -1.55
CA ILE A 171 9.38 -4.12 -0.35
C ILE A 171 8.35 -4.91 0.42
N ILE A 172 7.40 -5.51 -0.31
CA ILE A 172 6.28 -6.26 0.27
C ILE A 172 6.49 -7.77 0.11
N ASP A 173 5.82 -8.53 0.97
CA ASP A 173 5.82 -9.99 0.91
C ASP A 173 4.85 -10.48 -0.18
N THR A 174 5.39 -10.79 -1.35
CA THR A 174 4.60 -11.31 -2.48
C THR A 174 4.00 -12.70 -2.19
N SER A 175 4.55 -13.47 -1.25
CA SER A 175 3.99 -14.76 -0.84
C SER A 175 2.65 -14.57 -0.10
N ALA A 176 2.54 -13.52 0.73
CA ALA A 176 1.31 -13.15 1.39
C ALA A 176 0.21 -12.76 0.38
N ILE A 177 0.58 -12.06 -0.71
CA ILE A 177 -0.35 -11.74 -1.80
C ILE A 177 -0.82 -13.01 -2.49
N ARG A 178 0.09 -13.89 -2.91
CA ARG A 178 -0.26 -15.15 -3.60
C ARG A 178 -1.18 -16.00 -2.74
N LYS A 179 -0.87 -16.15 -1.45
CA LYS A 179 -1.72 -16.87 -0.50
C LYS A 179 -3.10 -16.24 -0.41
N ARG A 180 -3.20 -14.92 -0.26
CA ARG A 180 -4.51 -14.23 -0.19
C ARG A 180 -5.34 -14.48 -1.45
N ILE A 181 -4.75 -14.37 -2.63
CA ILE A 181 -5.48 -14.56 -3.88
C ILE A 181 -5.86 -16.02 -4.12
N SER A 182 -5.06 -17.00 -3.68
CA SER A 182 -5.45 -18.42 -3.77
C SER A 182 -6.68 -18.78 -2.91
N GLU A 183 -7.05 -17.93 -1.97
CA GLU A 183 -8.20 -18.05 -1.07
C GLU A 183 -9.32 -17.04 -1.43
N TRP A 184 -9.28 -16.41 -2.61
CA TRP A 184 -10.22 -15.37 -3.04
C TRP A 184 -10.80 -15.69 -4.41
N ASP A 185 -11.97 -16.34 -4.45
CA ASP A 185 -12.59 -16.90 -5.67
C ASP A 185 -12.76 -15.90 -6.81
N ILE A 186 -13.06 -14.65 -6.50
CA ILE A 186 -13.25 -13.55 -7.46
C ILE A 186 -12.07 -12.55 -7.47
N GLY A 187 -10.93 -12.98 -6.92
CA GLY A 187 -9.67 -12.25 -6.94
C GLY A 187 -8.77 -12.72 -8.07
N LYS A 188 -8.14 -11.79 -8.78
CA LYS A 188 -7.18 -12.09 -9.86
C LYS A 188 -5.81 -11.50 -9.51
N LEU A 189 -4.72 -12.25 -9.78
CA LEU A 189 -3.35 -11.77 -9.62
C LEU A 189 -2.66 -11.73 -10.99
N VAL A 190 -2.09 -10.57 -11.31
CA VAL A 190 -1.22 -10.39 -12.48
C VAL A 190 0.16 -9.91 -12.03
N THR A 191 1.20 -10.63 -12.44
CA THR A 191 2.58 -10.19 -12.24
C THR A 191 3.02 -9.37 -13.45
N VAL A 192 3.31 -8.09 -13.22
CA VAL A 192 3.79 -7.15 -14.25
C VAL A 192 5.30 -7.33 -14.40
N GLN A 193 5.73 -7.80 -15.59
CA GLN A 193 7.13 -8.10 -15.85
C GLN A 193 8.00 -6.85 -15.88
N ASN A 194 9.23 -6.96 -15.38
CA ASN A 194 10.21 -5.88 -15.33
C ASN A 194 9.77 -4.64 -14.52
N ALA A 195 8.81 -4.79 -13.61
CA ALA A 195 8.35 -3.74 -12.75
C ALA A 195 8.86 -3.93 -11.31
N LYS A 196 9.19 -2.83 -10.65
CA LYS A 196 9.42 -2.73 -9.22
C LYS A 196 8.13 -2.39 -8.48
N HIS A 197 8.23 -1.75 -7.32
CA HIS A 197 7.10 -1.46 -6.43
C HIS A 197 6.06 -0.50 -7.03
N GLU A 198 6.51 0.59 -7.65
CA GLU A 198 5.66 1.70 -8.15
C GLU A 198 5.20 1.46 -9.60
N LEU A 199 4.25 0.54 -9.81
CA LEU A 199 3.83 0.09 -11.14
C LEU A 199 3.37 1.22 -12.07
N ILE A 200 2.59 2.18 -11.55
CA ILE A 200 2.11 3.33 -12.32
C ILE A 200 3.14 4.45 -12.47
N MET A 201 4.30 4.30 -11.84
CA MET A 201 5.45 5.20 -11.97
C MET A 201 6.63 4.53 -12.67
N GLU A 202 6.42 3.40 -13.34
CA GLU A 202 7.43 2.67 -14.09
C GLU A 202 7.76 3.32 -15.45
N VAL A 203 8.68 2.71 -16.20
CA VAL A 203 8.95 3.10 -17.59
C VAL A 203 7.68 3.03 -18.43
N LYS A 204 7.55 3.90 -19.44
CA LYS A 204 6.30 4.12 -20.20
C LYS A 204 5.59 2.82 -20.61
N LYS A 205 6.31 1.86 -21.17
CA LYS A 205 5.73 0.58 -21.63
C LYS A 205 5.04 -0.18 -20.49
N VAL A 206 5.70 -0.28 -19.33
CA VAL A 206 5.19 -1.00 -18.15
C VAL A 206 4.04 -0.24 -17.50
N ARG A 207 4.16 1.08 -17.42
CA ARG A 207 3.11 1.95 -16.91
C ARG A 207 1.84 1.88 -17.74
N ASP A 208 1.96 2.00 -19.08
CA ASP A 208 0.81 1.94 -19.99
C ASP A 208 0.12 0.56 -19.90
N GLN A 209 0.89 -0.53 -19.85
CA GLN A 209 0.35 -1.87 -19.61
C GLN A 209 -0.42 -1.94 -18.28
N THR A 210 0.14 -1.38 -17.21
CA THR A 210 -0.50 -1.36 -15.88
C THR A 210 -1.81 -0.58 -15.91
N VAL A 211 -1.81 0.60 -16.52
CA VAL A 211 -3.01 1.46 -16.63
C VAL A 211 -4.10 0.77 -17.46
N ASN A 212 -3.73 0.11 -18.57
CA ASN A 212 -4.69 -0.64 -19.39
C ASN A 212 -5.30 -1.80 -18.59
N LEU A 213 -4.49 -2.60 -17.87
CA LEU A 213 -5.01 -3.67 -17.01
C LEU A 213 -6.01 -3.16 -15.97
N ILE A 214 -5.76 -2.00 -15.39
CA ILE A 214 -6.67 -1.36 -14.43
C ILE A 214 -7.96 -0.93 -15.12
N GLY A 215 -7.87 -0.24 -16.26
CA GLY A 215 -9.02 0.24 -17.04
C GLY A 215 -9.90 -0.91 -17.52
N ASP A 216 -9.30 -1.88 -18.20
CA ASP A 216 -10.00 -3.07 -18.71
C ASP A 216 -10.73 -3.83 -17.59
N PHE A 217 -10.08 -3.94 -16.42
CA PHE A 217 -10.72 -4.61 -15.29
C PHE A 217 -11.94 -3.85 -14.78
N PHE A 218 -11.85 -2.53 -14.60
CA PHE A 218 -12.99 -1.75 -14.14
C PHE A 218 -14.10 -1.69 -15.18
N GLU A 219 -13.79 -1.58 -16.46
CA GLU A 219 -14.78 -1.60 -17.55
C GLU A 219 -15.61 -2.89 -17.54
N GLN A 220 -14.99 -4.05 -17.28
CA GLN A 220 -15.68 -5.33 -17.13
C GLN A 220 -16.67 -5.38 -15.94
N GLN A 221 -16.58 -4.44 -15.01
CA GLN A 221 -17.46 -4.37 -13.83
C GLN A 221 -18.58 -3.33 -13.97
N ILE A 222 -18.64 -2.61 -15.10
CA ILE A 222 -19.69 -1.60 -15.32
C ILE A 222 -21.07 -2.21 -15.61
N THR A 223 -21.09 -3.43 -16.11
CA THR A 223 -22.33 -4.17 -16.47
C THR A 223 -23.10 -4.72 -15.27
#